data_bd53909a54a3cece6ddcc994c4fc0a17
#
_entry.id   bd53909a54a3cece6ddcc994c4fc0a17
#
_cell.length_a   1.000
_cell.length_b   1.000
_cell.length_c   1.000
_cell.angle_alpha   90.00
_cell.angle_beta   90.00
_cell.angle_gamma   90.00
#
_symmetry.space_group_name_H-M   'P 1'
#
loop_
_entity.id
_entity.type
_entity.pdbx_description
1 polymer ?
#
loop_
_entity_poly.entity_id
_entity_poly.type
_entity_poly.pdbx_seq_one_letter_code
_entity_poly.pdbx_strand_id
1 'polypeptide(L)'
;MGLSSNTLWHQTKKGFLEKILKEKRFTFSYSKETLPNNEVAAFPMISFCDLPFSEFTDYITKYGGYSIGMSKDWGMINGFNPVWYCNYLSTVMADLIGSQSFYETSSYIKPVEGELIVRGKKYNNYRYMDEREVRLIPKTGDLQAINIKTHLTVDEYETYKK
;
A
#
# COMPACT_ATOMS: atom_id res chain seq x y z
N MET A 1 2.39 14.09 20.51
CA MET A 1 3.19 13.26 19.58
C MET A 1 2.83 11.81 19.87
N GLY A 2 2.03 11.19 19.02
CA GLY A 2 1.69 9.77 19.17
C GLY A 2 2.94 8.92 18.96
N LEU A 3 3.37 8.21 19.99
CA LEU A 3 4.42 7.22 19.87
C LEU A 3 3.92 6.11 18.94
N SER A 4 4.77 5.67 18.01
CA SER A 4 4.52 4.49 17.19
C SER A 4 4.22 3.30 18.11
N SER A 5 3.12 2.59 17.85
CA SER A 5 2.86 1.34 18.56
C SER A 5 3.84 0.25 18.11
N ASN A 6 4.01 -0.82 18.89
CA ASN A 6 4.80 -1.99 18.43
C ASN A 6 3.98 -2.90 17.48
N THR A 7 2.91 -2.37 16.90
CA THR A 7 1.95 -3.13 16.09
C THR A 7 1.73 -2.45 14.75
N LEU A 8 1.82 -3.23 13.69
CA LEU A 8 1.38 -2.90 12.34
C LEU A 8 -0.07 -3.38 12.17
N TRP A 9 -0.93 -2.54 11.58
CA TRP A 9 -2.34 -2.82 11.43
C TRP A 9 -2.75 -2.99 9.97
N HIS A 10 -3.32 -4.14 9.63
CA HIS A 10 -3.95 -4.38 8.33
C HIS A 10 -5.45 -4.12 8.42
N GLN A 11 -5.91 -3.09 7.73
CA GLN A 11 -7.33 -2.73 7.65
C GLN A 11 -8.04 -3.54 6.58
N THR A 12 -9.24 -4.03 6.88
CA THR A 12 -9.95 -4.91 5.95
C THR A 12 -11.46 -4.91 6.19
N LYS A 13 -12.20 -5.65 5.37
CA LYS A 13 -13.63 -5.95 5.55
C LYS A 13 -13.80 -7.25 6.31
N LYS A 14 -14.98 -7.45 6.95
CA LYS A 14 -15.30 -8.64 7.74
C LYS A 14 -14.96 -9.96 7.03
N GLY A 15 -15.46 -10.18 5.82
CA GLY A 15 -15.24 -11.42 5.10
C GLY A 15 -13.78 -11.70 4.75
N PHE A 16 -12.98 -10.65 4.48
CA PHE A 16 -11.55 -10.82 4.26
C PHE A 16 -10.80 -11.12 5.56
N LEU A 17 -11.18 -10.50 6.69
CA LEU A 17 -10.62 -10.83 7.99
C LEU A 17 -10.87 -12.31 8.32
N GLU A 18 -12.11 -12.78 8.17
CA GLU A 18 -12.47 -14.19 8.40
C GLU A 18 -11.64 -15.15 7.54
N LYS A 19 -11.40 -14.78 6.26
CA LYS A 19 -10.55 -15.56 5.36
C LYS A 19 -9.10 -15.60 5.84
N ILE A 20 -8.52 -14.45 6.21
CA ILE A 20 -7.15 -14.35 6.74
C ILE A 20 -6.98 -15.25 7.97
N LEU A 21 -7.92 -15.18 8.91
CA LEU A 21 -7.89 -15.96 10.15
C LEU A 21 -8.04 -17.47 9.88
N LYS A 22 -8.93 -17.86 8.96
CA LYS A 22 -9.13 -19.25 8.57
C LYS A 22 -7.92 -19.84 7.86
N GLU A 23 -7.36 -19.10 6.91
CA GLU A 23 -6.24 -19.54 6.07
C GLU A 23 -4.87 -19.31 6.75
N LYS A 24 -4.84 -18.53 7.83
CA LYS A 24 -3.63 -18.12 8.57
C LYS A 24 -2.57 -17.48 7.66
N ARG A 25 -3.01 -16.74 6.64
CA ARG A 25 -2.14 -16.05 5.68
C ARG A 25 -2.79 -14.78 5.15
N PHE A 26 -1.94 -13.82 4.79
CA PHE A 26 -2.31 -12.68 3.96
C PHE A 26 -2.15 -13.04 2.48
N THR A 27 -2.99 -12.44 1.63
CA THR A 27 -2.94 -12.64 0.18
C THR A 27 -2.63 -11.31 -0.49
N PHE A 28 -1.73 -11.32 -1.46
CA PHE A 28 -1.46 -10.15 -2.28
C PHE A 28 -2.72 -9.75 -3.08
N SER A 29 -2.96 -8.45 -3.15
CA SER A 29 -4.00 -7.88 -3.99
C SER A 29 -3.45 -6.67 -4.73
N TYR A 30 -3.91 -6.44 -5.95
CA TYR A 30 -3.50 -5.27 -6.72
C TYR A 30 -4.12 -4.00 -6.14
N SER A 31 -3.30 -2.97 -5.94
CA SER A 31 -3.71 -1.62 -5.55
C SER A 31 -3.23 -0.61 -6.59
N LYS A 32 -4.14 0.28 -7.01
CA LYS A 32 -3.80 1.37 -7.96
C LYS A 32 -3.02 2.47 -7.25
N GLU A 33 -1.94 2.91 -7.91
CA GLU A 33 -1.12 4.03 -7.48
C GLU A 33 -0.91 5.00 -8.65
N THR A 34 -0.86 6.28 -8.35
CA THR A 34 -0.40 7.29 -9.31
C THR A 34 1.11 7.45 -9.14
N LEU A 35 1.84 7.24 -10.22
CA LEU A 35 3.29 7.25 -10.25
C LEU A 35 3.85 8.68 -10.38
N PRO A 36 5.15 8.90 -10.07
CA PRO A 36 5.78 10.20 -10.23
C PRO A 36 5.73 10.81 -11.63
N ASN A 37 5.62 9.99 -12.68
CA ASN A 37 5.44 10.41 -14.08
C ASN A 37 3.97 10.65 -14.46
N ASN A 38 3.06 10.67 -13.49
CA ASN A 38 1.60 10.77 -13.64
C ASN A 38 0.91 9.57 -14.34
N GLU A 39 1.63 8.52 -14.63
CA GLU A 39 0.99 7.26 -15.03
C GLU A 39 0.25 6.62 -13.86
N VAL A 40 -0.70 5.77 -14.17
CA VAL A 40 -1.41 4.95 -13.18
C VAL A 40 -1.10 3.49 -13.43
N ALA A 41 -0.60 2.82 -12.41
CA ALA A 41 -0.37 1.39 -12.45
C ALA A 41 -0.92 0.71 -11.18
N ALA A 42 -1.19 -0.58 -11.24
CA ALA A 42 -1.60 -1.34 -10.07
C ALA A 42 -0.54 -2.38 -9.70
N PHE A 43 -0.14 -2.40 -8.43
CA PHE A 43 0.90 -3.27 -7.91
C PHE A 43 0.30 -4.31 -6.96
N PRO A 44 0.76 -5.57 -7.03
CA PRO A 44 0.39 -6.56 -6.04
C PRO A 44 1.09 -6.25 -4.71
N MET A 45 0.32 -6.10 -3.63
CA MET A 45 0.86 -5.74 -2.34
C MET A 45 0.03 -6.27 -1.17
N ILE A 46 0.65 -6.32 -0.01
CA ILE A 46 -0.01 -6.41 1.29
C ILE A 46 0.40 -5.15 2.05
N SER A 47 -0.59 -4.35 2.47
CA SER A 47 -0.36 -3.07 3.14
C SER A 47 -0.80 -3.12 4.59
N PHE A 48 0.01 -2.51 5.44
CA PHE A 48 -0.27 -2.23 6.85
C PHE A 48 -0.07 -0.75 7.12
N CYS A 49 -0.55 -0.26 8.25
CA CYS A 49 -0.22 1.08 8.75
C CYS A 49 0.45 0.99 10.12
N ASP A 50 1.38 1.91 10.38
CA ASP A 50 2.06 2.09 11.67
C ASP A 50 1.42 3.23 12.45
N LEU A 51 0.13 3.11 12.75
CA LEU A 51 -0.62 4.11 13.50
C LEU A 51 -0.86 3.66 14.94
N PRO A 52 -0.75 4.56 15.93
CA PRO A 52 -1.22 4.27 17.27
C PRO A 52 -2.75 4.12 17.23
N PHE A 53 -3.30 3.29 18.12
CA PHE A 53 -4.72 2.99 18.14
C PHE A 53 -5.61 4.24 18.30
N SER A 54 -5.09 5.28 18.96
CA SER A 54 -5.77 6.57 19.12
C SER A 54 -6.00 7.34 17.80
N GLU A 55 -5.23 7.05 16.77
CA GLU A 55 -5.33 7.71 15.45
C GLU A 55 -6.18 6.90 14.44
N PHE A 56 -6.79 5.80 14.88
CA PHE A 56 -7.52 4.86 14.03
C PHE A 56 -8.87 5.38 13.53
N THR A 57 -9.49 6.33 14.21
CA THR A 57 -10.89 6.74 13.94
C THR A 57 -11.09 7.17 12.48
N ASP A 58 -10.22 8.03 11.97
CA ASP A 58 -10.30 8.51 10.59
C ASP A 58 -9.89 7.43 9.58
N TYR A 59 -9.00 6.54 9.98
CA TYR A 59 -8.51 5.46 9.14
C TYR A 59 -9.58 4.38 8.92
N ILE A 60 -10.32 4.02 9.96
CA ILE A 60 -11.43 3.06 9.93
C ILE A 60 -12.52 3.52 8.95
N THR A 61 -12.85 4.79 8.93
CA THR A 61 -13.88 5.32 8.03
C THR A 61 -13.50 5.18 6.56
N LYS A 62 -12.22 5.23 6.24
CA LYS A 62 -11.70 5.12 4.87
C LYS A 62 -11.53 3.67 4.41
N TYR A 63 -10.90 2.83 5.22
CA TYR A 63 -10.41 1.52 4.77
C TYR A 63 -11.17 0.32 5.32
N GLY A 64 -11.92 0.47 6.40
CA GLY A 64 -12.76 -0.60 6.95
C GLY A 64 -12.79 -0.62 8.48
N GLY A 65 -13.85 -1.17 9.02
CA GLY A 65 -14.06 -1.27 10.48
C GLY A 65 -13.41 -2.48 11.13
N TYR A 66 -12.68 -3.30 10.39
CA TYR A 66 -11.99 -4.48 10.90
C TYR A 66 -10.51 -4.37 10.65
N SER A 67 -9.71 -4.83 11.61
CA SER A 67 -8.26 -4.84 11.47
C SER A 67 -7.63 -6.05 12.15
N ILE A 68 -6.47 -6.45 11.66
CA ILE A 68 -5.62 -7.44 12.30
C ILE A 68 -4.27 -6.79 12.58
N GLY A 69 -3.77 -6.93 13.81
CA GLY A 69 -2.48 -6.41 14.24
C GLY A 69 -1.40 -7.49 14.19
N MET A 70 -0.24 -7.12 13.66
CA MET A 70 0.98 -7.94 13.68
C MET A 70 2.09 -7.16 14.36
N SER A 71 3.03 -7.83 15.03
CA SER A 71 4.17 -7.14 15.61
C SER A 71 5.08 -6.54 14.52
N LYS A 72 5.77 -5.44 14.83
CA LYS A 72 6.76 -4.87 13.91
C LYS A 72 7.89 -5.84 13.58
N ASP A 73 8.33 -6.62 14.57
CA ASP A 73 9.36 -7.64 14.35
C ASP A 73 8.90 -8.68 13.31
N TRP A 74 7.63 -9.12 13.40
CA TRP A 74 7.06 -9.98 12.37
C TRP A 74 7.08 -9.31 10.99
N GLY A 75 6.72 -8.03 10.89
CA GLY A 75 6.77 -7.27 9.65
C GLY A 75 8.18 -7.20 9.07
N MET A 76 9.17 -6.85 9.88
CA MET A 76 10.58 -6.76 9.46
C MET A 76 11.12 -8.10 8.97
N ILE A 77 10.89 -9.18 9.72
CA ILE A 77 11.33 -10.54 9.34
C ILE A 77 10.71 -10.99 8.02
N ASN A 78 9.46 -10.59 7.74
CA ASN A 78 8.76 -10.91 6.50
C ASN A 78 9.02 -9.93 5.35
N GLY A 79 9.92 -8.97 5.50
CA GLY A 79 10.36 -8.07 4.43
C GLY A 79 9.43 -6.90 4.14
N PHE A 80 8.57 -6.53 5.08
CA PHE A 80 7.78 -5.31 4.96
C PHE A 80 8.66 -4.07 5.05
N ASN A 81 8.44 -3.11 4.17
CA ASN A 81 9.14 -1.82 4.16
C ASN A 81 8.17 -0.65 4.30
N PRO A 82 8.56 0.41 5.03
CA PRO A 82 7.83 1.66 5.03
C PRO A 82 7.74 2.25 3.61
N VAL A 83 6.61 2.88 3.32
CA VAL A 83 6.43 3.66 2.09
C VAL A 83 7.30 4.93 2.16
N TRP A 84 7.90 5.28 1.05
CA TRP A 84 8.68 6.51 0.88
C TRP A 84 7.75 7.63 0.41
N TYR A 85 7.49 8.59 1.28
CA TYR A 85 6.68 9.76 0.96
C TYR A 85 7.57 10.85 0.38
N CYS A 86 7.37 11.14 -0.89
CA CYS A 86 8.25 12.02 -1.67
C CYS A 86 7.48 13.17 -2.32
N ASN A 87 8.17 14.30 -2.51
CA ASN A 87 7.69 15.33 -3.40
C ASN A 87 7.94 14.89 -4.85
N TYR A 88 6.88 14.65 -5.61
CA TYR A 88 6.96 14.18 -7.00
C TYR A 88 7.61 15.19 -7.97
N LEU A 89 7.72 16.46 -7.55
CA LEU A 89 8.42 17.50 -8.32
C LEU A 89 9.91 17.65 -7.95
N SER A 90 10.44 16.77 -7.10
CA SER A 90 11.84 16.82 -6.69
C SER A 90 12.78 16.25 -7.75
N THR A 91 14.06 16.68 -7.69
CA THR A 91 15.11 16.14 -8.58
C THR A 91 15.31 14.62 -8.38
N VAL A 92 15.15 14.12 -7.15
CA VAL A 92 15.22 12.68 -6.86
C VAL A 92 14.17 11.90 -7.65
N MET A 93 12.96 12.45 -7.81
CA MET A 93 11.91 11.81 -8.59
C MET A 93 12.19 11.87 -10.09
N ALA A 94 12.79 12.95 -10.58
CA ALA A 94 13.20 13.06 -11.98
C ALA A 94 14.23 11.97 -12.35
N ASP A 95 15.22 11.74 -11.48
CA ASP A 95 16.21 10.68 -11.67
C ASP A 95 15.59 9.27 -11.64
N LEU A 96 14.64 9.05 -10.72
CA LEU A 96 13.93 7.77 -10.63
C LEU A 96 13.11 7.45 -11.88
N ILE A 97 12.39 8.43 -12.44
CA ILE A 97 11.57 8.26 -13.66
C ILE A 97 12.40 7.72 -14.84
N GLY A 98 13.67 8.10 -14.93
CA GLY A 98 14.60 7.62 -15.94
C GLY A 98 15.24 6.26 -15.65
N SER A 99 14.99 5.65 -14.49
CA SER A 99 15.66 4.42 -14.09
C SER A 99 15.01 3.16 -14.64
N GLN A 100 15.81 2.09 -14.83
CA GLN A 100 15.29 0.78 -15.27
C GLN A 100 14.41 0.09 -14.22
N SER A 101 14.58 0.44 -12.94
CA SER A 101 13.79 -0.11 -11.83
C SER A 101 12.62 0.81 -11.42
N PHE A 102 12.17 1.66 -12.34
CA PHE A 102 11.14 2.65 -12.06
C PHE A 102 9.86 2.03 -11.46
N TYR A 103 9.31 1.00 -12.07
CA TYR A 103 8.06 0.39 -11.60
C TYR A 103 8.23 -0.34 -10.27
N GLU A 104 9.30 -1.10 -10.08
CA GLU A 104 9.59 -1.82 -8.84
C GLU A 104 9.75 -0.84 -7.67
N THR A 105 10.51 0.22 -7.87
CA THR A 105 10.73 1.25 -6.84
C THR A 105 9.47 2.06 -6.58
N SER A 106 8.71 2.41 -7.63
CA SER A 106 7.46 3.18 -7.51
C SER A 106 6.39 2.46 -6.70
N SER A 107 6.42 1.13 -6.62
CA SER A 107 5.51 0.36 -5.78
C SER A 107 5.63 0.69 -4.28
N TYR A 108 6.77 1.26 -3.86
CA TYR A 108 7.04 1.71 -2.48
C TYR A 108 6.95 3.24 -2.28
N ILE A 109 6.57 4.00 -3.32
CA ILE A 109 6.57 5.46 -3.26
C ILE A 109 5.13 5.98 -3.29
N LYS A 110 4.88 7.02 -2.49
CA LYS A 110 3.66 7.82 -2.53
C LYS A 110 4.02 9.32 -2.51
N PRO A 111 3.16 10.19 -3.06
CA PRO A 111 3.32 11.62 -2.83
C PRO A 111 3.14 11.94 -1.35
N VAL A 112 3.77 13.01 -0.87
CA VAL A 112 3.55 13.52 0.50
C VAL A 112 2.08 13.84 0.71
N GLU A 113 1.47 14.50 -0.29
CA GLU A 113 0.06 14.88 -0.32
C GLU A 113 -0.48 14.84 -1.75
N GLY A 114 -1.79 14.77 -1.88
CA GLY A 114 -2.44 14.73 -3.19
C GLY A 114 -3.94 14.50 -3.09
N GLU A 115 -4.53 14.06 -4.17
CA GLU A 115 -5.93 13.68 -4.23
C GLU A 115 -6.10 12.21 -3.83
N LEU A 116 -7.04 11.93 -2.91
CA LEU A 116 -7.45 10.58 -2.57
C LEU A 116 -8.93 10.38 -2.90
N ILE A 117 -9.25 9.33 -3.65
CA ILE A 117 -10.62 8.87 -3.87
C ILE A 117 -10.79 7.50 -3.22
N VAL A 118 -11.58 7.42 -2.17
CA VAL A 118 -11.88 6.18 -1.48
C VAL A 118 -13.37 6.06 -1.21
N ARG A 119 -13.95 4.91 -1.56
CA ARG A 119 -15.40 4.63 -1.44
C ARG A 119 -16.30 5.72 -2.06
N GLY A 120 -15.89 6.27 -3.20
CA GLY A 120 -16.62 7.33 -3.89
C GLY A 120 -16.52 8.72 -3.26
N LYS A 121 -15.81 8.88 -2.16
CA LYS A 121 -15.53 10.16 -1.53
C LYS A 121 -14.18 10.69 -1.96
N LYS A 122 -14.14 11.95 -2.41
CA LYS A 122 -12.93 12.65 -2.82
C LYS A 122 -12.39 13.52 -1.68
N TYR A 123 -11.11 13.42 -1.44
CA TYR A 123 -10.34 14.23 -0.51
C TYR A 123 -9.30 15.00 -1.31
N ASN A 124 -9.36 16.32 -1.29
CA ASN A 124 -8.34 17.19 -1.87
C ASN A 124 -7.26 17.45 -0.82
N ASN A 125 -6.01 17.56 -1.22
CA ASN A 125 -4.87 17.80 -0.32
C ASN A 125 -4.77 16.75 0.80
N TYR A 126 -5.05 15.50 0.46
CA TYR A 126 -4.90 14.40 1.39
C TYR A 126 -3.43 14.15 1.70
N ARG A 127 -3.07 14.10 2.98
CA ARG A 127 -1.70 13.85 3.43
C ARG A 127 -1.44 12.36 3.53
N TYR A 128 -0.87 11.77 2.49
CA TYR A 128 -0.57 10.33 2.45
C TYR A 128 0.43 9.91 3.52
N MET A 129 1.36 10.79 3.90
CA MET A 129 2.35 10.51 4.94
C MET A 129 1.73 10.24 6.31
N ASP A 130 0.49 10.71 6.57
CA ASP A 130 -0.21 10.47 7.82
C ASP A 130 -0.71 9.01 7.93
N GLU A 131 -0.72 8.26 6.83
CA GLU A 131 -1.06 6.83 6.83
C GLU A 131 0.04 5.96 7.43
N ARG A 132 1.28 6.42 7.41
CA ARG A 132 2.46 5.65 7.84
C ARG A 132 2.42 4.22 7.30
N GLU A 133 2.16 4.14 6.00
CA GLU A 133 1.96 2.85 5.33
C GLU A 133 3.25 2.05 5.28
N VAL A 134 3.10 0.75 5.47
CA VAL A 134 4.17 -0.26 5.37
C VAL A 134 3.70 -1.33 4.40
N ARG A 135 4.51 -1.68 3.41
CA ARG A 135 4.15 -2.60 2.33
C ARG A 135 5.05 -3.80 2.25
N LEU A 136 4.46 -4.92 1.86
CA LEU A 136 5.17 -6.06 1.29
C LEU A 136 4.79 -6.16 -0.18
N ILE A 137 5.79 -6.04 -1.05
CA ILE A 137 5.67 -6.27 -2.49
C ILE A 137 6.34 -7.62 -2.78
N PRO A 138 5.69 -8.53 -3.55
CA PRO A 138 6.30 -9.82 -3.87
C PRO A 138 7.57 -9.62 -4.70
N LYS A 139 8.57 -10.45 -4.47
CA LYS A 139 9.78 -10.47 -5.31
C LYS A 139 9.44 -10.98 -6.71
N THR A 140 10.17 -10.52 -7.70
CA THR A 140 9.96 -10.90 -9.12
C THR A 140 9.96 -12.42 -9.31
N GLY A 141 10.83 -13.15 -8.64
CA GLY A 141 10.87 -14.63 -8.68
C GLY A 141 9.60 -15.28 -8.11
N ASP A 142 9.07 -14.73 -7.02
CA ASP A 142 7.84 -15.23 -6.40
C ASP A 142 6.62 -14.96 -7.30
N LEU A 143 6.60 -13.80 -7.98
CA LEU A 143 5.55 -13.45 -8.95
C LEU A 143 5.49 -14.43 -10.12
N GLN A 144 6.64 -14.81 -10.65
CA GLN A 144 6.72 -15.80 -11.73
C GLN A 144 6.19 -17.17 -11.28
N ALA A 145 6.54 -17.59 -10.07
CA ALA A 145 6.10 -18.87 -9.51
C ALA A 145 4.58 -18.97 -9.32
N ILE A 146 3.90 -17.84 -9.04
CA ILE A 146 2.45 -17.78 -8.86
C ILE A 146 1.71 -17.17 -10.04
N ASN A 147 2.41 -16.93 -11.16
CA ASN A 147 1.87 -16.36 -12.40
C ASN A 147 1.16 -15.01 -12.22
N ILE A 148 1.74 -14.14 -11.41
CA ILE A 148 1.25 -12.77 -11.17
C ILE A 148 2.21 -11.78 -11.82
N LYS A 149 1.68 -10.74 -12.47
CA LYS A 149 2.47 -9.66 -13.06
C LYS A 149 3.04 -8.73 -11.99
N THR A 150 4.19 -8.14 -12.25
CA THR A 150 4.83 -7.13 -11.38
C THR A 150 3.96 -5.89 -11.19
N HIS A 151 3.21 -5.52 -12.23
CA HIS A 151 2.21 -4.47 -12.21
C HIS A 151 1.15 -4.72 -13.28
N LEU A 152 0.00 -4.05 -13.17
CA LEU A 152 -1.06 -4.01 -14.17
C LEU A 152 -1.23 -2.57 -14.67
N THR A 153 -1.51 -2.42 -15.95
CA THR A 153 -2.07 -1.17 -16.50
C THR A 153 -3.47 -0.92 -15.92
N VAL A 154 -4.02 0.28 -16.16
CA VAL A 154 -5.38 0.61 -15.70
C VAL A 154 -6.41 -0.36 -16.29
N ASP A 155 -6.34 -0.66 -17.57
CA ASP A 155 -7.29 -1.54 -18.26
C ASP A 155 -7.22 -2.98 -17.76
N GLU A 156 -6.02 -3.49 -17.54
CA GLU A 156 -5.79 -4.81 -16.94
C GLU A 156 -6.34 -4.89 -15.53
N TYR A 157 -6.17 -3.82 -14.72
CA TYR A 157 -6.69 -3.77 -13.37
C TYR A 157 -8.22 -3.72 -13.33
N GLU A 158 -8.88 -2.98 -14.21
CA GLU A 158 -10.34 -2.96 -14.29
C GLU A 158 -10.90 -4.32 -14.76
N THR A 159 -10.14 -5.06 -15.56
CA THR A 159 -10.48 -6.46 -15.93
C THR A 159 -10.29 -7.41 -14.75
N TYR A 160 -9.22 -7.25 -13.98
CA TYR A 160 -8.95 -8.07 -12.78
C TYR A 160 -10.02 -7.92 -11.69
N LYS A 161 -10.68 -6.75 -11.60
CA LYS A 161 -11.71 -6.48 -10.59
C LYS A 161 -13.09 -7.05 -10.88
N LYS A 162 -13.36 -7.48 -12.09
CA LYS A 162 -14.64 -8.09 -12.51
C LYS A 162 -14.73 -9.56 -12.09
#